data_2b87e2b17e8fbb99d70156c4d61948ca
#
_entry.id   2b87e2b17e8fbb99d70156c4d61948ca
#
_cell.length_a   1.000
_cell.length_b   1.000
_cell.length_c   1.000
_cell.angle_alpha   90.00
_cell.angle_beta   90.00
_cell.angle_gamma   90.00
#
_symmetry.space_group_name_H-M   'P 1'
#
loop_
_entity.id
_entity.type
_entity.pdbx_description
1 polymer ?
#
loop_
_entity_poly.entity_id
_entity_poly.type
_entity_poly.pdbx_seq_one_letter_code
_entity_poly.pdbx_strand_id
1 'polypeptide(L)'
;VIRPRRLDVLDGSPETVDALRRAPRVWYAAYGSNMHLRRLTCYIAGGRPPGGLRDHPGCRDPRGPARTAAVMLPGRLYFATESQVWTGGRAFYDPARGPGRAGRGGDGPAGTTPEVPARAYLLTAEQFSDLAAQEMYREPGEDLDLSEVLTHGRARIGPGRYETLVCAGLLDGAPVLTFTAPWSADDGTVRPNPPAAAYLAHLAAGIVEAHGWSPLRAAAYLASCPGARGHWTAADIAALLSTPGTS
;
A
#
# COMPACT_ATOMS: atom_id res chain seq x y z
N VAL A 1 -13.13 15.12 -11.28
CA VAL A 1 -12.39 13.87 -11.59
C VAL A 1 -11.00 14.00 -10.97
N ILE A 2 -10.69 13.14 -10.00
CA ILE A 2 -9.34 13.08 -9.39
C ILE A 2 -8.40 12.44 -10.43
N ARG A 3 -7.31 13.14 -10.78
CA ARG A 3 -6.27 12.59 -11.64
C ARG A 3 -5.12 12.09 -10.76
N PRO A 4 -4.79 10.78 -10.80
CA PRO A 4 -3.65 10.26 -10.08
C PRO A 4 -2.36 10.94 -10.54
N ARG A 5 -1.48 11.24 -9.60
CA ARG A 5 -0.14 11.78 -9.87
C ARG A 5 0.76 10.65 -10.37
N ARG A 6 1.60 10.98 -11.34
CA ARG A 6 2.68 10.08 -11.79
C ARG A 6 3.88 10.25 -10.88
N LEU A 7 4.61 9.16 -10.70
CA LEU A 7 5.85 9.14 -9.95
C LEU A 7 7.03 9.33 -10.90
N ASP A 8 8.00 10.12 -10.46
CA ASP A 8 9.29 10.22 -11.14
C ASP A 8 10.16 9.02 -10.77
N VAL A 9 11.07 8.64 -11.65
CA VAL A 9 11.95 7.49 -11.44
C VAL A 9 13.03 7.85 -10.41
N LEU A 10 13.26 6.97 -9.45
CA LEU A 10 14.42 7.04 -8.56
C LEU A 10 15.66 6.58 -9.36
N ASP A 11 16.61 7.46 -9.56
CA ASP A 11 17.85 7.15 -10.31
C ASP A 11 18.90 6.42 -9.47
N GLY A 12 18.77 6.45 -8.13
CA GLY A 12 19.68 5.79 -7.20
C GLY A 12 21.10 6.37 -7.17
N SER A 13 21.31 7.55 -7.79
CA SER A 13 22.63 8.20 -7.75
C SER A 13 22.99 8.61 -6.31
N PRO A 14 24.28 8.59 -5.93
CA PRO A 14 24.71 8.98 -4.59
C PRO A 14 24.21 10.36 -4.16
N GLU A 15 24.20 11.33 -5.09
CA GLU A 15 23.74 12.69 -4.86
C GLU A 15 22.24 12.73 -4.55
N THR A 16 21.45 12.01 -5.33
CA THR A 16 19.99 11.88 -5.11
C THR A 16 19.70 11.20 -3.78
N VAL A 17 20.35 10.08 -3.49
CA VAL A 17 20.18 9.33 -2.24
C VAL A 17 20.53 10.20 -1.04
N ASP A 18 21.64 10.92 -1.09
CA ASP A 18 22.07 11.82 -0.02
C ASP A 18 21.11 13.00 0.20
N ALA A 19 20.54 13.54 -0.87
CA ALA A 19 19.51 14.58 -0.78
C ALA A 19 18.22 14.03 -0.13
N LEU A 20 17.78 12.84 -0.53
CA LEU A 20 16.58 12.19 -0.01
C LEU A 20 16.74 11.76 1.46
N ARG A 21 17.92 11.32 1.87
CA ARG A 21 18.21 10.97 3.28
C ARG A 21 18.13 12.18 4.21
N ARG A 22 18.43 13.36 3.71
CA ARG A 22 18.31 14.62 4.45
C ARG A 22 16.90 15.22 4.36
N ALA A 23 16.05 14.69 3.49
CA ALA A 23 14.69 15.18 3.36
C ALA A 23 13.88 14.84 4.62
N PRO A 24 13.24 15.80 5.28
CA PRO A 24 12.51 15.57 6.52
C PRO A 24 11.19 14.84 6.31
N ARG A 25 10.80 14.59 5.05
CA ARG A 25 9.49 14.06 4.69
C ARG A 25 9.58 12.98 3.62
N VAL A 26 8.66 12.03 3.73
CA VAL A 26 8.45 10.94 2.77
C VAL A 26 6.96 10.85 2.42
N TRP A 27 6.65 10.35 1.23
CA TRP A 27 5.29 9.96 0.89
C TRP A 27 5.08 8.49 1.26
N TYR A 28 4.23 8.22 2.24
CA TYR A 28 3.75 6.86 2.49
C TYR A 28 2.64 6.51 1.51
N ALA A 29 2.84 5.51 0.67
CA ALA A 29 1.82 5.02 -0.26
C ALA A 29 1.06 3.85 0.35
N ALA A 30 -0.19 4.09 0.75
CA ALA A 30 -1.11 3.08 1.24
C ALA A 30 -1.89 2.48 0.06
N TYR A 31 -1.76 1.18 -0.14
CA TYR A 31 -2.48 0.40 -1.15
C TYR A 31 -3.51 -0.57 -0.54
N GLY A 32 -3.53 -0.66 0.78
CA GLY A 32 -4.42 -1.48 1.59
C GLY A 32 -5.46 -0.65 2.35
N SER A 33 -5.85 -1.14 3.52
CA SER A 33 -6.90 -0.51 4.34
C SER A 33 -6.58 0.91 4.80
N ASN A 34 -5.30 1.29 4.85
CA ASN A 34 -4.87 2.65 5.19
C ASN A 34 -5.11 3.69 4.07
N MET A 35 -5.66 3.29 2.90
CA MET A 35 -6.21 4.25 1.95
C MET A 35 -7.33 5.11 2.56
N HIS A 36 -8.09 4.58 3.51
CA HIS A 36 -9.02 5.37 4.30
C HIS A 36 -8.30 6.28 5.28
N LEU A 37 -8.52 7.59 5.17
CA LEU A 37 -7.90 8.59 6.04
C LEU A 37 -8.25 8.36 7.51
N ARG A 38 -9.50 8.02 7.82
CA ARG A 38 -9.95 7.73 9.20
C ARG A 38 -9.15 6.58 9.84
N ARG A 39 -8.84 5.54 9.05
CA ARG A 39 -8.04 4.42 9.54
C ARG A 39 -6.58 4.83 9.75
N LEU A 40 -5.97 5.52 8.78
CA LEU A 40 -4.63 6.05 8.95
C LEU A 40 -4.51 6.96 10.17
N THR A 41 -5.53 7.79 10.44
CA THR A 41 -5.56 8.68 11.60
C THR A 41 -5.39 7.91 12.91
N CYS A 42 -5.96 6.69 13.04
CA CYS A 42 -5.75 5.87 14.24
C CYS A 42 -4.29 5.38 14.37
N TYR A 43 -3.60 5.11 13.27
CA TYR A 43 -2.16 4.80 13.31
C TYR A 43 -1.31 6.01 13.70
N ILE A 44 -1.71 7.23 13.31
CA ILE A 44 -0.94 8.45 13.58
C ILE A 44 -1.26 9.01 14.97
N ALA A 45 -2.54 9.20 15.29
CA ALA A 45 -2.98 9.85 16.52
C ALA A 45 -3.27 8.87 17.68
N GLY A 46 -3.19 7.57 17.40
CA GLY A 46 -3.62 6.53 18.34
C GLY A 46 -5.13 6.27 18.31
N GLY A 47 -5.53 5.17 18.93
CA GLY A 47 -6.93 4.77 19.08
C GLY A 47 -7.34 3.59 18.21
N ARG A 48 -8.64 3.31 18.20
CA ARG A 48 -9.22 2.15 17.50
C ARG A 48 -9.90 2.57 16.21
N PRO A 49 -9.50 2.01 15.06
CA PRO A 49 -10.21 2.29 13.83
C PRO A 49 -11.61 1.67 13.85
N PRO A 50 -12.60 2.27 13.16
CA PRO A 50 -13.95 1.70 13.04
C PRO A 50 -13.89 0.24 12.56
N GLY A 51 -14.59 -0.66 13.26
CA GLY A 51 -14.57 -2.10 12.98
C GLY A 51 -13.26 -2.82 13.33
N GLY A 52 -12.27 -2.13 13.87
CA GLY A 52 -11.00 -2.71 14.29
C GLY A 52 -11.12 -3.43 15.65
N LEU A 53 -10.34 -4.50 15.81
CA LEU A 53 -10.27 -5.28 17.05
C LEU A 53 -9.11 -4.83 17.98
N ARG A 54 -8.27 -3.91 17.50
CA ARG A 54 -7.05 -3.51 18.20
C ARG A 54 -6.92 -1.99 18.27
N ASP A 55 -6.45 -1.49 19.40
CA ASP A 55 -6.00 -0.12 19.55
C ASP A 55 -4.59 0.04 18.97
N HIS A 56 -4.35 1.20 18.37
CA HIS A 56 -3.04 1.62 17.89
C HIS A 56 -2.42 2.59 18.89
N PRO A 57 -1.13 2.48 19.20
CA PRO A 57 -0.46 3.41 20.12
C PRO A 57 -0.35 4.85 19.58
N GLY A 58 -0.36 4.99 18.25
CA GLY A 58 -0.09 6.26 17.58
C GLY A 58 1.39 6.44 17.24
N CYS A 59 1.70 7.52 16.54
CA CYS A 59 3.07 7.94 16.26
C CYS A 59 3.56 8.91 17.35
N ARG A 60 4.87 9.05 17.52
CA ARG A 60 5.51 10.07 18.38
C ARG A 60 5.04 11.49 18.00
N ASP A 61 4.90 11.75 16.68
CA ASP A 61 4.24 12.95 16.18
C ASP A 61 2.79 12.60 15.77
N PRO A 62 1.77 12.96 16.55
CA PRO A 62 0.37 12.61 16.29
C PRO A 62 -0.32 13.52 15.25
N ARG A 63 0.39 14.47 14.66
CA ARG A 63 -0.19 15.40 13.67
C ARG A 63 -0.53 14.67 12.39
N GLY A 64 -1.66 15.00 11.79
CA GLY A 64 -2.09 14.41 10.52
C GLY A 64 -1.10 14.65 9.38
N PRO A 65 -1.25 13.91 8.26
CA PRO A 65 -0.37 14.05 7.10
C PRO A 65 -0.43 15.48 6.55
N ALA A 66 0.73 16.03 6.17
CA ALA A 66 0.81 17.40 5.65
C ALA A 66 0.06 17.58 4.31
N ARG A 67 0.04 16.53 3.49
CA ARG A 67 -0.66 16.48 2.19
C ARG A 67 -1.11 15.06 1.88
N THR A 68 -2.08 14.93 0.97
CA THR A 68 -2.50 13.65 0.40
C THR A 68 -2.53 13.73 -1.12
N ALA A 69 -2.29 12.62 -1.80
CA ALA A 69 -2.38 12.52 -3.24
C ALA A 69 -2.86 11.11 -3.68
N ALA A 70 -3.67 11.05 -4.74
CA ALA A 70 -3.90 9.80 -5.44
C ALA A 70 -2.68 9.49 -6.31
N VAL A 71 -2.15 8.28 -6.25
CA VAL A 71 -1.03 7.80 -7.05
C VAL A 71 -1.30 6.42 -7.61
N MET A 72 -0.66 6.10 -8.74
CA MET A 72 -0.63 4.74 -9.27
C MET A 72 0.78 4.18 -9.08
N LEU A 73 0.89 3.06 -8.37
CA LEU A 73 2.17 2.38 -8.14
C LEU A 73 2.41 1.36 -9.25
N PRO A 74 3.59 1.35 -9.91
CA PRO A 74 3.90 0.36 -10.93
C PRO A 74 4.07 -1.03 -10.30
N GLY A 75 3.24 -1.99 -10.68
CA GLY A 75 3.23 -3.34 -10.11
C GLY A 75 1.85 -3.92 -9.97
N ARG A 76 1.70 -4.93 -9.10
CA ARG A 76 0.45 -5.67 -8.90
C ARG A 76 0.02 -5.70 -7.44
N LEU A 77 -1.28 -5.65 -7.22
CA LEU A 77 -1.91 -6.01 -5.96
C LEU A 77 -2.28 -7.49 -6.01
N TYR A 78 -2.06 -8.22 -4.92
CA TYR A 78 -2.52 -9.60 -4.77
C TYR A 78 -2.93 -9.88 -3.32
N PHE A 79 -3.73 -10.94 -3.14
CA PHE A 79 -4.20 -11.36 -1.82
C PHE A 79 -3.63 -12.73 -1.48
N ALA A 80 -3.03 -12.83 -0.29
CA ALA A 80 -2.41 -14.06 0.18
C ALA A 80 -2.38 -14.11 1.72
N THR A 81 -1.91 -15.23 2.26
CA THR A 81 -1.85 -15.50 3.70
C THR A 81 -3.22 -15.37 4.39
N GLU A 82 -3.28 -15.49 5.71
CA GLU A 82 -4.53 -15.36 6.48
C GLU A 82 -4.48 -14.12 7.36
N SER A 83 -5.51 -13.27 7.26
CA SER A 83 -5.66 -12.09 8.11
C SER A 83 -6.27 -12.48 9.45
N GLN A 84 -5.61 -12.11 10.55
CA GLN A 84 -6.15 -12.28 11.90
C GLN A 84 -7.21 -11.22 12.24
N VAL A 85 -7.27 -10.12 11.48
CA VAL A 85 -8.22 -9.02 11.71
C VAL A 85 -9.47 -9.18 10.86
N TRP A 86 -9.28 -9.50 9.57
CA TRP A 86 -10.37 -9.52 8.59
C TRP A 86 -10.85 -10.93 8.24
N THR A 87 -10.06 -11.97 8.58
CA THR A 87 -10.09 -13.31 7.99
C THR A 87 -9.78 -13.28 6.49
N GLY A 88 -9.47 -14.44 5.87
CA GLY A 88 -9.10 -14.49 4.46
C GLY A 88 -7.82 -13.73 4.10
N GLY A 89 -7.60 -13.54 2.82
CA GLY A 89 -6.36 -12.99 2.26
C GLY A 89 -6.10 -11.53 2.61
N ARG A 90 -4.82 -11.21 2.89
CA ARG A 90 -4.32 -9.83 3.03
C ARG A 90 -3.85 -9.30 1.70
N ALA A 91 -3.96 -7.98 1.52
CA ALA A 91 -3.39 -7.29 0.37
C ALA A 91 -1.88 -7.13 0.50
N PHE A 92 -1.16 -7.48 -0.58
CA PHE A 92 0.26 -7.24 -0.75
C PHE A 92 0.53 -6.55 -2.07
N TYR A 93 1.57 -5.73 -2.09
CA TYR A 93 2.07 -5.05 -3.27
C TYR A 93 3.29 -5.79 -3.81
N ASP A 94 3.26 -6.14 -5.08
CA ASP A 94 4.40 -6.71 -5.82
C ASP A 94 4.87 -5.66 -6.83
N PRO A 95 6.00 -4.96 -6.56
CA PRO A 95 6.49 -3.90 -7.44
C PRO A 95 6.86 -4.46 -8.80
N ALA A 96 6.61 -3.69 -9.87
CA ALA A 96 7.07 -4.03 -11.20
C ALA A 96 8.60 -4.20 -11.18
N ARG A 97 9.07 -5.30 -11.75
CA ARG A 97 10.50 -5.50 -11.96
C ARG A 97 10.96 -4.55 -13.05
N GLY A 98 12.12 -3.91 -12.86
CA GLY A 98 12.67 -2.97 -13.83
C GLY A 98 12.79 -3.54 -15.25
N PRO A 99 12.98 -2.70 -16.28
CA PRO A 99 13.10 -3.12 -17.65
C PRO A 99 14.25 -4.14 -17.79
N GLY A 100 13.92 -5.39 -18.12
CA GLY A 100 14.89 -6.49 -18.27
C GLY A 100 14.52 -7.81 -17.58
N ARG A 101 13.54 -7.82 -16.71
CA ARG A 101 12.99 -9.05 -16.09
C ARG A 101 11.48 -9.14 -16.31
N ALA A 102 11.08 -9.40 -17.55
CA ALA A 102 9.69 -9.78 -17.85
C ALA A 102 9.37 -11.09 -17.12
N GLY A 103 8.59 -11.00 -16.04
CA GLY A 103 7.98 -12.16 -15.40
C GLY A 103 6.97 -12.76 -16.38
N ARG A 104 7.01 -14.07 -16.56
CA ARG A 104 5.96 -14.80 -17.29
C ARG A 104 4.66 -14.62 -16.50
N GLY A 105 3.67 -13.92 -17.06
CA GLY A 105 2.33 -13.88 -16.48
C GLY A 105 1.70 -12.50 -16.27
N GLY A 106 1.76 -11.61 -17.25
CA GLY A 106 0.93 -10.42 -17.29
C GLY A 106 -0.21 -10.61 -18.29
N ASP A 107 -1.44 -10.87 -17.84
CA ASP A 107 -2.65 -10.95 -18.70
C ASP A 107 -3.16 -9.55 -19.14
N GLY A 108 -2.27 -8.56 -19.26
CA GLY A 108 -2.57 -7.26 -19.82
C GLY A 108 -2.14 -7.14 -21.28
N PRO A 109 -2.64 -6.15 -22.04
CA PRO A 109 -2.16 -5.86 -23.39
C PRO A 109 -0.64 -5.76 -23.39
N ALA A 110 0.02 -6.41 -24.34
CA ALA A 110 1.49 -6.43 -24.47
C ALA A 110 2.04 -4.99 -24.39
N GLY A 111 2.87 -4.70 -23.37
CA GLY A 111 3.55 -3.43 -23.21
C GLY A 111 3.06 -2.50 -22.10
N THR A 112 1.97 -2.80 -21.39
CA THR A 112 1.51 -1.99 -20.24
C THR A 112 1.95 -2.62 -18.91
N THR A 113 2.70 -1.88 -18.11
CA THR A 113 2.98 -2.27 -16.73
C THR A 113 1.70 -2.19 -15.92
N PRO A 114 1.29 -3.25 -15.21
CA PRO A 114 0.16 -3.17 -14.29
C PRO A 114 0.38 -2.07 -13.25
N GLU A 115 -0.69 -1.46 -12.77
CA GLU A 115 -0.65 -0.38 -11.80
C GLU A 115 -1.58 -0.64 -10.62
N VAL A 116 -1.17 -0.22 -9.43
CA VAL A 116 -1.93 -0.36 -8.19
C VAL A 116 -2.40 1.02 -7.72
N PRO A 117 -3.71 1.26 -7.59
CA PRO A 117 -4.23 2.49 -7.01
C PRO A 117 -3.82 2.58 -5.53
N ALA A 118 -3.22 3.69 -5.16
CA ALA A 118 -2.81 3.97 -3.79
C ALA A 118 -3.09 5.42 -3.41
N ARG A 119 -3.21 5.65 -2.10
CA ARG A 119 -3.22 7.01 -1.53
C ARG A 119 -1.87 7.28 -0.90
N ALA A 120 -1.20 8.32 -1.37
CA ALA A 120 0.05 8.79 -0.79
C ALA A 120 -0.23 9.86 0.27
N TYR A 121 0.46 9.76 1.41
CA TYR A 121 0.39 10.67 2.54
C TYR A 121 1.77 11.25 2.80
N LEU A 122 1.90 12.57 2.79
CA LEU A 122 3.17 13.25 3.09
C LEU A 122 3.36 13.30 4.61
N LEU A 123 4.24 12.46 5.09
CA LEU A 123 4.58 12.27 6.50
C LEU A 123 6.01 12.72 6.78
N THR A 124 6.36 12.89 8.06
CA THR A 124 7.78 12.93 8.44
C THR A 124 8.38 11.51 8.34
N ALA A 125 9.71 11.40 8.22
CA ALA A 125 10.40 10.11 8.24
C ALA A 125 10.18 9.38 9.58
N GLU A 126 10.08 10.13 10.69
CA GLU A 126 9.70 9.63 12.01
C GLU A 126 8.30 8.99 11.99
N GLN A 127 7.28 9.71 11.50
CA GLN A 127 5.91 9.19 11.40
C GLN A 127 5.83 7.93 10.53
N PHE A 128 6.57 7.89 9.41
CA PHE A 128 6.65 6.71 8.55
C PHE A 128 7.27 5.52 9.30
N SER A 129 8.32 5.75 10.07
CA SER A 129 8.99 4.71 10.88
C SER A 129 8.05 4.15 11.95
N ASP A 130 7.35 5.03 12.67
CA ASP A 130 6.38 4.64 13.70
C ASP A 130 5.17 3.88 13.11
N LEU A 131 4.70 4.29 11.92
CA LEU A 131 3.62 3.60 11.23
C LEU A 131 4.08 2.20 10.78
N ALA A 132 5.28 2.09 10.22
CA ALA A 132 5.86 0.80 9.84
C ALA A 132 6.04 -0.12 11.05
N ALA A 133 6.51 0.38 12.18
CA ALA A 133 6.63 -0.39 13.42
C ALA A 133 5.27 -0.98 13.84
N GLN A 134 4.20 -0.19 13.83
CA GLN A 134 2.85 -0.64 14.18
C GLN A 134 2.32 -1.73 13.21
N GLU A 135 2.58 -1.63 11.91
CA GLU A 135 2.22 -2.67 10.92
C GLU A 135 3.03 -3.96 11.11
N MET A 136 4.23 -3.84 11.65
CA MET A 136 5.11 -4.97 12.02
C MET A 136 4.82 -5.52 13.43
N TYR A 137 3.79 -5.00 14.13
CA TYR A 137 3.45 -5.34 15.51
C TYR A 137 4.57 -5.02 16.51
N ARG A 138 5.32 -3.95 16.26
CA ARG A 138 6.34 -3.37 17.14
C ARG A 138 5.86 -2.06 17.73
N GLU A 139 6.44 -1.67 18.87
CA GLU A 139 6.18 -0.36 19.44
C GLU A 139 6.90 0.73 18.62
N PRO A 140 6.24 1.90 18.39
CA PRO A 140 6.89 3.08 17.85
C PRO A 140 8.03 3.57 18.77
N GLY A 141 9.04 4.23 18.19
CA GLY A 141 10.11 4.83 19.00
C GLY A 141 11.46 4.91 18.32
N GLU A 142 11.68 4.13 17.26
CA GLU A 142 12.95 4.11 16.54
C GLU A 142 12.76 4.50 15.08
N ASP A 143 13.68 5.32 14.56
CA ASP A 143 13.67 5.68 13.14
C ASP A 143 14.28 4.57 12.28
N LEU A 144 13.64 4.27 11.17
CA LEU A 144 14.16 3.33 10.18
C LEU A 144 15.32 3.93 9.42
N ASP A 145 16.38 3.15 9.19
CA ASP A 145 17.39 3.49 8.20
C ASP A 145 16.82 3.26 6.79
N LEU A 146 16.58 4.36 6.09
CA LEU A 146 16.05 4.35 4.73
C LEU A 146 17.14 4.28 3.65
N SER A 147 18.42 4.20 4.02
CA SER A 147 19.56 4.27 3.06
C SER A 147 19.48 3.18 2.01
N GLU A 148 19.22 1.93 2.41
CA GLU A 148 19.17 0.80 1.48
C GLU A 148 18.01 0.92 0.51
N VAL A 149 16.80 1.24 0.99
CA VAL A 149 15.63 1.37 0.12
C VAL A 149 15.74 2.55 -0.85
N LEU A 150 16.39 3.64 -0.45
CA LEU A 150 16.63 4.79 -1.32
C LEU A 150 17.73 4.52 -2.37
N THR A 151 18.69 3.67 -2.05
CA THR A 151 19.76 3.29 -2.99
C THR A 151 19.30 2.22 -3.98
N HIS A 152 18.60 1.20 -3.49
CA HIS A 152 18.28 0.01 -4.28
C HIS A 152 16.80 -0.13 -4.67
N GLY A 153 15.96 0.84 -4.26
CA GLY A 153 14.52 0.80 -4.47
C GLY A 153 13.78 -0.23 -3.60
N ARG A 154 14.51 -1.10 -2.90
CA ARG A 154 13.97 -2.14 -2.03
C ARG A 154 14.95 -2.46 -0.90
N ALA A 155 14.43 -2.65 0.32
CA ALA A 155 15.21 -3.08 1.48
C ALA A 155 14.40 -4.08 2.32
N ARG A 156 15.04 -5.15 2.78
CA ARG A 156 14.45 -6.11 3.70
C ARG A 156 14.94 -5.80 5.11
N ILE A 157 14.03 -5.34 5.97
CA ILE A 157 14.34 -4.94 7.36
C ILE A 157 13.98 -6.03 8.38
N GLY A 158 13.44 -7.16 7.91
CA GLY A 158 13.12 -8.32 8.75
C GLY A 158 12.47 -9.44 7.96
N PRO A 159 12.14 -10.59 8.62
CA PRO A 159 11.56 -11.76 7.98
C PRO A 159 10.05 -11.66 7.78
N GLY A 160 9.40 -10.69 8.42
CA GLY A 160 7.95 -10.57 8.47
C GLY A 160 7.33 -10.12 7.15
N ARG A 161 6.01 -10.31 7.08
CA ARG A 161 5.22 -10.06 5.86
C ARG A 161 5.09 -8.60 5.42
N TYR A 162 5.39 -7.64 6.30
CA TYR A 162 5.43 -6.21 5.98
C TYR A 162 6.80 -5.58 6.30
N GLU A 163 7.82 -6.40 6.41
CA GLU A 163 9.19 -6.00 6.75
C GLU A 163 10.08 -5.87 5.50
N THR A 164 9.46 -5.56 4.36
CA THR A 164 10.17 -5.20 3.13
C THR A 164 9.72 -3.81 2.70
N LEU A 165 10.63 -2.86 2.74
CA LEU A 165 10.41 -1.51 2.22
C LEU A 165 10.56 -1.47 0.71
N VAL A 166 9.77 -0.65 0.04
CA VAL A 166 9.86 -0.39 -1.40
C VAL A 166 9.77 1.11 -1.63
N CYS A 167 10.70 1.65 -2.42
CA CYS A 167 10.60 2.99 -2.99
C CYS A 167 10.04 2.86 -4.40
N ALA A 168 8.80 3.29 -4.58
CA ALA A 168 8.10 3.19 -5.87
C ALA A 168 8.48 4.32 -6.85
N GLY A 169 9.23 5.31 -6.40
CA GLY A 169 9.64 6.49 -7.16
C GLY A 169 9.61 7.75 -6.30
N LEU A 170 9.57 8.90 -6.96
CA LEU A 170 9.52 10.21 -6.31
C LEU A 170 8.21 10.93 -6.63
N LEU A 171 7.73 11.73 -5.69
CA LEU A 171 6.61 12.64 -5.88
C LEU A 171 6.96 14.00 -5.27
N ASP A 172 6.94 15.06 -6.08
CA ASP A 172 7.35 16.41 -5.68
C ASP A 172 8.76 16.43 -5.03
N GLY A 173 9.70 15.62 -5.54
CA GLY A 173 11.07 15.54 -5.05
C GLY A 173 11.26 14.75 -3.75
N ALA A 174 10.20 14.16 -3.17
CA ALA A 174 10.29 13.32 -1.99
C ALA A 174 10.03 11.83 -2.33
N PRO A 175 10.66 10.86 -1.62
CA PRO A 175 10.52 9.45 -1.93
C PRO A 175 9.12 8.94 -1.60
N VAL A 176 8.58 8.09 -2.48
CA VAL A 176 7.31 7.39 -2.28
C VAL A 176 7.62 5.99 -1.76
N LEU A 177 7.42 5.80 -0.47
CA LEU A 177 7.73 4.58 0.26
C LEU A 177 6.47 3.79 0.58
N THR A 178 6.59 2.49 0.55
CA THR A 178 5.60 1.56 1.09
C THR A 178 6.28 0.34 1.66
N PHE A 179 5.53 -0.53 2.32
CA PHE A 179 6.04 -1.81 2.85
C PHE A 179 5.18 -2.95 2.35
N THR A 180 5.80 -4.09 2.11
CA THR A 180 5.17 -5.28 1.55
C THR A 180 5.86 -6.55 2.03
N ALA A 181 5.49 -7.69 1.45
CA ALA A 181 6.09 -8.98 1.72
C ALA A 181 7.47 -9.13 1.06
N PRO A 182 8.34 -10.00 1.60
CA PRO A 182 9.62 -10.32 0.99
C PRO A 182 9.51 -11.20 -0.27
N TRP A 183 8.39 -11.90 -0.43
CA TRP A 183 8.09 -12.76 -1.59
C TRP A 183 7.35 -12.02 -2.69
N SER A 184 7.36 -12.55 -3.91
CA SER A 184 6.61 -12.09 -5.06
C SER A 184 5.31 -12.90 -5.23
N ALA A 185 4.33 -12.35 -5.93
CA ALA A 185 3.09 -13.05 -6.26
C ALA A 185 3.31 -14.33 -7.08
N ASP A 186 4.41 -14.41 -7.84
CA ASP A 186 4.70 -15.48 -8.80
C ASP A 186 5.79 -16.46 -8.32
N ASP A 187 6.36 -16.29 -7.14
CA ASP A 187 7.46 -17.14 -6.69
C ASP A 187 7.03 -18.52 -6.15
N GLY A 188 5.74 -18.74 -6.01
CA GLY A 188 5.15 -20.00 -5.56
C GLY A 188 5.33 -20.30 -4.05
N THR A 189 6.01 -19.44 -3.32
CA THR A 189 6.24 -19.61 -1.87
C THR A 189 5.00 -19.31 -1.04
N VAL A 190 4.10 -18.48 -1.57
CA VAL A 190 2.84 -18.13 -0.93
C VAL A 190 1.66 -18.43 -1.85
N ARG A 191 0.63 -19.08 -1.30
CA ARG A 191 -0.59 -19.34 -2.05
C ARG A 191 -1.51 -18.14 -2.00
N PRO A 192 -2.13 -17.77 -3.14
CA PRO A 192 -3.23 -16.82 -3.13
C PRO A 192 -4.33 -17.27 -2.17
N ASN A 193 -4.94 -16.33 -1.47
CA ASN A 193 -6.03 -16.58 -0.54
C ASN A 193 -7.12 -15.52 -0.74
N PRO A 194 -8.40 -15.91 -0.91
CA PRO A 194 -9.48 -14.95 -1.11
C PRO A 194 -9.63 -14.00 0.09
N PRO A 195 -9.72 -12.69 -0.15
CA PRO A 195 -10.01 -11.73 0.92
C PRO A 195 -11.46 -11.83 1.37
N ALA A 196 -11.71 -11.50 2.65
CA ALA A 196 -13.06 -11.44 3.19
C ALA A 196 -13.88 -10.27 2.62
N ALA A 197 -15.22 -10.41 2.60
CA ALA A 197 -16.14 -9.38 2.11
C ALA A 197 -15.92 -8.01 2.76
N ALA A 198 -15.85 -7.97 4.10
CA ALA A 198 -15.63 -6.74 4.85
C ALA A 198 -14.31 -6.05 4.47
N TYR A 199 -13.25 -6.83 4.21
CA TYR A 199 -11.96 -6.28 3.79
C TYR A 199 -12.03 -5.70 2.37
N LEU A 200 -12.68 -6.42 1.42
CA LEU A 200 -12.88 -5.92 0.07
C LEU A 200 -13.74 -4.66 0.02
N ALA A 201 -14.84 -4.61 0.80
CA ALA A 201 -15.65 -3.41 0.93
C ALA A 201 -14.81 -2.22 1.38
N HIS A 202 -13.96 -2.43 2.38
CA HIS A 202 -13.08 -1.41 2.91
C HIS A 202 -12.05 -0.94 1.88
N LEU A 203 -11.40 -1.86 1.15
CA LEU A 203 -10.46 -1.51 0.07
C LEU A 203 -11.15 -0.76 -1.07
N ALA A 204 -12.31 -1.25 -1.52
CA ALA A 204 -13.06 -0.62 -2.59
C ALA A 204 -13.49 0.81 -2.22
N ALA A 205 -14.00 1.01 -1.00
CA ALA A 205 -14.36 2.34 -0.51
C ALA A 205 -13.13 3.26 -0.43
N GLY A 206 -11.97 2.75 0.00
CA GLY A 206 -10.71 3.51 -0.01
C GLY A 206 -10.27 3.95 -1.42
N ILE A 207 -10.43 3.08 -2.43
CA ILE A 207 -10.14 3.43 -3.82
C ILE A 207 -11.12 4.50 -4.32
N VAL A 208 -12.41 4.34 -4.05
CA VAL A 208 -13.44 5.35 -4.42
C VAL A 208 -13.12 6.71 -3.79
N GLU A 209 -12.81 6.73 -2.49
CA GLU A 209 -12.45 7.96 -1.75
C GLU A 209 -11.18 8.61 -2.31
N ALA A 210 -10.13 7.83 -2.54
CA ALA A 210 -8.82 8.37 -2.92
C ALA A 210 -8.75 8.78 -4.39
N HIS A 211 -9.39 8.02 -5.29
CA HIS A 211 -9.26 8.19 -6.73
C HIS A 211 -10.51 8.75 -7.42
N GLY A 212 -11.63 8.85 -6.71
CA GLY A 212 -12.91 9.24 -7.31
C GLY A 212 -13.39 8.24 -8.38
N TRP A 213 -12.98 6.98 -8.29
CA TRP A 213 -13.48 5.92 -9.18
C TRP A 213 -14.94 5.60 -8.86
N SER A 214 -15.68 5.13 -9.85
CA SER A 214 -17.00 4.57 -9.57
C SER A 214 -16.86 3.28 -8.75
N PRO A 215 -17.87 2.95 -7.92
CA PRO A 215 -17.89 1.69 -7.17
C PRO A 215 -17.63 0.47 -8.06
N LEU A 216 -18.26 0.41 -9.22
CA LEU A 216 -18.08 -0.69 -10.18
C LEU A 216 -16.65 -0.78 -10.72
N ARG A 217 -15.99 0.36 -11.00
CA ARG A 217 -14.60 0.38 -11.48
C ARG A 217 -13.65 -0.11 -10.38
N ALA A 218 -13.82 0.32 -9.14
CA ALA A 218 -13.02 -0.14 -8.00
C ALA A 218 -13.22 -1.64 -7.76
N ALA A 219 -14.47 -2.11 -7.83
CA ALA A 219 -14.83 -3.51 -7.70
C ALA A 219 -14.21 -4.37 -8.81
N ALA A 220 -14.30 -3.95 -10.09
CA ALA A 220 -13.71 -4.66 -11.22
C ALA A 220 -12.18 -4.80 -11.08
N TYR A 221 -11.50 -3.74 -10.61
CA TYR A 221 -10.08 -3.79 -10.33
C TYR A 221 -9.77 -4.86 -9.26
N LEU A 222 -10.44 -4.81 -8.10
CA LEU A 222 -10.18 -5.74 -7.01
C LEU A 222 -10.52 -7.19 -7.39
N ALA A 223 -11.61 -7.43 -8.13
CA ALA A 223 -11.98 -8.76 -8.62
C ALA A 223 -10.94 -9.34 -9.59
N SER A 224 -10.17 -8.49 -10.28
CA SER A 224 -9.11 -8.92 -11.20
C SER A 224 -7.81 -9.31 -10.50
N CYS A 225 -7.62 -8.92 -9.22
CA CYS A 225 -6.39 -9.18 -8.48
C CYS A 225 -6.21 -10.66 -8.14
N PRO A 226 -4.99 -11.22 -8.22
CA PRO A 226 -4.71 -12.59 -7.76
C PRO A 226 -5.18 -12.80 -6.31
N GLY A 227 -5.80 -13.93 -6.03
CA GLY A 227 -6.44 -14.24 -4.75
C GLY A 227 -7.92 -13.84 -4.69
N ALA A 228 -8.32 -12.72 -5.29
CA ALA A 228 -9.75 -12.38 -5.45
C ALA A 228 -10.34 -12.98 -6.73
N ARG A 229 -9.54 -13.04 -7.80
CA ARG A 229 -9.95 -13.58 -9.09
C ARG A 229 -10.50 -15.01 -8.96
N GLY A 230 -11.68 -15.25 -9.53
CA GLY A 230 -12.36 -16.55 -9.49
C GLY A 230 -13.16 -16.82 -8.20
N HIS A 231 -13.01 -15.99 -7.17
CA HIS A 231 -13.79 -16.06 -5.93
C HIS A 231 -14.78 -14.90 -5.80
N TRP A 232 -14.44 -13.74 -6.35
CA TRP A 232 -15.24 -12.53 -6.28
C TRP A 232 -15.50 -11.97 -7.66
N THR A 233 -16.75 -11.61 -7.94
CA THR A 233 -17.11 -10.84 -9.15
C THR A 233 -17.12 -9.33 -8.85
N ALA A 234 -17.02 -8.51 -9.88
CA ALA A 234 -17.16 -7.07 -9.76
C ALA A 234 -18.54 -6.67 -9.20
N ALA A 235 -19.58 -7.43 -9.54
CA ALA A 235 -20.93 -7.19 -9.03
C ALA A 235 -21.03 -7.45 -7.53
N ASP A 236 -20.45 -8.57 -7.05
CA ASP A 236 -20.44 -8.91 -5.63
C ASP A 236 -19.75 -7.82 -4.82
N ILE A 237 -18.54 -7.39 -5.25
CA ILE A 237 -17.77 -6.35 -4.54
C ILE A 237 -18.50 -5.00 -4.59
N ALA A 238 -19.10 -4.63 -5.73
CA ALA A 238 -19.85 -3.38 -5.85
C ALA A 238 -21.08 -3.36 -4.93
N ALA A 239 -21.77 -4.51 -4.78
CA ALA A 239 -22.90 -4.65 -3.86
C ALA A 239 -22.50 -4.39 -2.39
N LEU A 240 -21.26 -4.77 -1.98
CA LEU A 240 -20.76 -4.50 -0.63
C LEU A 240 -20.69 -3.01 -0.29
N LEU A 241 -20.48 -2.14 -1.31
CA LEU A 241 -20.43 -0.69 -1.12
C LEU A 241 -21.82 -0.05 -0.98
N SER A 242 -22.86 -0.75 -1.37
CA SER A 242 -24.25 -0.27 -1.32
C SER A 242 -24.96 -0.64 -0.02
N THR A 243 -24.34 -1.47 0.83
CA THR A 243 -24.91 -1.91 2.11
C THR A 243 -24.70 -0.81 3.16
N PRO A 244 -25.77 -0.27 3.80
CA PRO A 244 -25.64 0.72 4.87
C PRO A 244 -24.91 0.09 6.06
N GLY A 245 -23.69 0.53 6.39
CA GLY A 245 -22.94 0.04 7.55
C GLY A 245 -21.42 0.17 7.45
N THR A 246 -20.88 0.63 6.33
CA THR A 246 -19.41 0.77 6.08
C THR A 246 -18.91 2.21 6.16
N SER A 247 -19.60 3.08 6.93
CA SER A 247 -19.17 4.49 7.14
C SER A 247 -18.42 4.66 8.44
#